data_ee55e7a6e2c6fde5bd4d68b34fb129c7
#
_entry.id   ee55e7a6e2c6fde5bd4d68b34fb129c7
#
_cell.length_a   1.000
_cell.length_b   1.000
_cell.length_c   1.000
_cell.angle_alpha   90.00
_cell.angle_beta   90.00
_cell.angle_gamma   90.00
#
_symmetry.space_group_name_H-M   'P 1'
#
loop_
_entity.id
_entity.type
_entity.pdbx_description
1 polymer ?
#
loop_
_entity_poly.entity_id
_entity_poly.type
_entity_poly.pdbx_seq_one_letter_code
_entity_poly.pdbx_strand_id
1 'polypeptide(L)'
;MRMLVLKQKFRNKSSYEILTDKLVYGANPYYLPDIEHIKPMENAACSFVLLDKDLHGLYKNKGFSNALQYDRDSARPEVLAAVAYDQEQIVGIACVSADSQTMWQIGVDVRPAYRGNGIGVKLVNMLTIETLARGVVPYYTTDIANISSQKVAVKSGYLPAWTHCFRNRLPKFHK
;
A
#
# COMPACT_ATOMS: atom_id res chain seq x y z
N MET A 1 8.67 36.99 -0.47
CA MET A 1 9.88 36.61 0.30
C MET A 1 9.67 35.44 1.30
N ARG A 2 8.49 35.21 1.88
CA ARG A 2 8.23 34.07 2.78
C ARG A 2 8.21 32.69 2.09
N MET A 3 7.84 32.60 0.82
CA MET A 3 7.71 31.34 0.09
C MET A 3 9.05 30.72 -0.36
N LEU A 4 10.09 31.53 -0.56
CA LEU A 4 11.43 31.06 -0.94
C LEU A 4 12.18 30.41 0.24
N VAL A 5 11.96 30.87 1.47
CA VAL A 5 12.58 30.33 2.69
C VAL A 5 12.03 28.94 3.01
N LEU A 6 10.75 28.69 2.70
CA LEU A 6 10.14 27.38 2.84
C LEU A 6 10.76 26.35 1.88
N LYS A 7 11.00 26.69 0.62
CA LYS A 7 11.59 25.78 -0.39
C LYS A 7 12.99 25.27 -0.02
N GLN A 8 13.78 26.06 0.70
CA GLN A 8 15.16 25.69 1.07
C GLN A 8 15.20 24.77 2.29
N LYS A 9 14.21 24.85 3.21
CA LYS A 9 14.10 23.95 4.38
C LYS A 9 13.55 22.56 4.05
N PHE A 10 12.85 22.41 2.92
CA PHE A 10 12.24 21.14 2.51
C PHE A 10 13.17 20.20 1.69
N ARG A 11 14.39 20.63 1.36
CA ARG A 11 15.28 19.90 0.46
C ARG A 11 15.80 18.57 1.00
N ASN A 12 15.67 18.28 2.30
CA ASN A 12 16.25 17.09 2.95
C ASN A 12 15.29 16.31 3.85
N LYS A 13 13.95 16.51 3.77
CA LYS A 13 13.00 15.79 4.62
C LYS A 13 11.85 15.23 3.78
N SER A 14 11.64 13.92 3.91
CA SER A 14 10.72 13.09 3.12
C SER A 14 9.25 13.21 3.52
N SER A 15 8.83 14.22 4.23
CA SER A 15 7.43 14.43 4.62
C SER A 15 7.18 15.90 4.87
N TYR A 16 5.96 16.34 4.69
CA TYR A 16 5.48 17.71 4.87
C TYR A 16 5.71 18.22 6.31
N GLU A 17 6.93 18.61 6.63
CA GLU A 17 7.25 19.27 7.89
C GLU A 17 7.01 20.76 7.76
N ILE A 18 5.92 21.25 8.29
CA ILE A 18 5.80 22.63 8.70
C ILE A 18 6.18 22.64 10.17
N LEU A 19 7.42 23.00 10.46
CA LEU A 19 7.90 23.15 11.83
C LEU A 19 7.35 24.44 12.43
N THR A 20 6.15 24.38 12.94
CA THR A 20 5.67 25.28 13.97
C THR A 20 5.54 24.45 15.24
N ASP A 21 6.33 24.75 16.24
CA ASP A 21 6.27 24.14 17.58
C ASP A 21 6.36 22.59 17.62
N LYS A 22 7.23 21.97 16.80
CA LYS A 22 7.46 20.51 16.78
C LYS A 22 6.25 19.69 16.32
N LEU A 23 5.40 20.24 15.47
CA LEU A 23 4.31 19.52 14.82
C LEU A 23 4.74 19.06 13.43
N VAL A 24 4.37 17.83 13.07
CA VAL A 24 4.47 17.26 11.73
C VAL A 24 3.07 17.14 11.16
N TYR A 25 2.89 17.62 9.94
CA TYR A 25 1.64 17.44 9.20
C TYR A 25 1.88 16.42 8.10
N GLY A 26 0.97 15.48 7.97
CA GLY A 26 0.98 14.48 6.92
C GLY A 26 -0.37 14.39 6.23
N ALA A 27 -0.37 13.77 5.06
CA ALA A 27 -1.58 13.53 4.28
C ALA A 27 -1.47 12.19 3.57
N ASN A 28 -2.53 11.39 3.69
CA ASN A 28 -2.65 10.11 3.01
C ASN A 28 -3.86 10.15 2.08
N PRO A 29 -3.66 10.13 0.76
CA PRO A 29 -4.75 9.91 -0.18
C PRO A 29 -5.27 8.47 -0.06
N TYR A 30 -6.58 8.34 -0.12
CA TYR A 30 -7.32 7.10 -0.15
C TYR A 30 -7.94 6.90 -1.52
N TYR A 31 -7.92 5.68 -2.01
CA TYR A 31 -8.37 5.29 -3.33
C TYR A 31 -9.41 4.18 -3.19
N LEU A 32 -10.47 4.26 -3.98
CA LEU A 32 -11.47 3.21 -4.14
C LEU A 32 -11.43 2.65 -5.56
N PRO A 33 -11.79 1.37 -5.76
CA PRO A 33 -11.82 0.78 -7.09
C PRO A 33 -12.90 1.42 -7.96
N ASP A 34 -12.59 1.63 -9.22
CA ASP A 34 -13.56 1.96 -10.25
C ASP A 34 -14.31 0.68 -10.64
N ILE A 35 -15.39 0.38 -9.92
CA ILE A 35 -16.13 -0.90 -10.06
C ILE A 35 -16.79 -1.08 -11.43
N GLU A 36 -17.03 -0.02 -12.16
CA GLU A 36 -17.61 -0.08 -13.50
C GLU A 36 -16.58 -0.49 -14.57
N HIS A 37 -15.31 -0.17 -14.35
CA HIS A 37 -14.24 -0.37 -15.32
C HIS A 37 -13.17 -1.37 -14.89
N ILE A 38 -13.20 -1.85 -13.62
CA ILE A 38 -12.21 -2.81 -13.16
C ILE A 38 -12.39 -4.16 -13.87
N LYS A 39 -11.28 -4.68 -14.37
CA LYS A 39 -11.22 -5.97 -15.07
C LYS A 39 -9.90 -6.68 -14.76
N PRO A 40 -9.85 -8.02 -14.89
CA PRO A 40 -8.61 -8.77 -14.75
C PRO A 40 -7.50 -8.23 -15.65
N MET A 41 -6.33 -8.09 -15.09
CA MET A 41 -5.12 -7.66 -15.82
C MET A 41 -4.21 -8.85 -16.04
N GLU A 42 -3.55 -8.90 -17.20
CA GLU A 42 -2.52 -9.89 -17.49
C GLU A 42 -1.13 -9.34 -17.18
N ASN A 43 -0.23 -10.22 -16.75
CA ASN A 43 1.18 -9.93 -16.57
C ASN A 43 1.97 -11.24 -16.75
N ALA A 44 2.81 -11.28 -17.76
CA ALA A 44 3.61 -12.46 -18.10
C ALA A 44 5.01 -12.48 -17.44
N ALA A 45 5.35 -11.47 -16.64
CA ALA A 45 6.67 -11.37 -16.01
C ALA A 45 6.91 -12.40 -14.90
N CYS A 46 5.82 -12.90 -14.28
CA CYS A 46 5.87 -13.81 -13.13
C CYS A 46 4.70 -14.77 -13.17
N SER A 47 4.76 -15.82 -12.36
CA SER A 47 3.59 -16.58 -11.96
C SER A 47 2.93 -15.94 -10.74
N PHE A 48 1.59 -16.00 -10.67
CA PHE A 48 0.80 -15.36 -9.63
C PHE A 48 -0.12 -16.36 -8.96
N VAL A 49 -0.18 -16.33 -7.63
CA VAL A 49 -1.00 -17.22 -6.82
C VAL A 49 -1.85 -16.40 -5.85
N LEU A 50 -3.13 -16.72 -5.75
CA LEU A 50 -4.03 -16.18 -4.73
C LEU A 50 -4.11 -17.17 -3.55
N LEU A 51 -4.03 -16.65 -2.34
CA LEU A 51 -4.09 -17.41 -1.09
C LEU A 51 -5.16 -16.83 -0.17
N ASP A 52 -5.98 -17.69 0.42
CA ASP A 52 -6.99 -17.34 1.42
C ASP A 52 -6.84 -18.13 2.75
N LYS A 53 -5.80 -18.96 2.82
CA LYS A 53 -5.46 -19.79 3.99
C LYS A 53 -3.96 -19.76 4.23
N ASP A 54 -3.58 -20.07 5.47
CA ASP A 54 -2.17 -20.20 5.90
C ASP A 54 -1.28 -18.97 5.59
N LEU A 55 -1.88 -17.77 5.60
CA LEU A 55 -1.18 -16.52 5.27
C LEU A 55 0.02 -16.24 6.17
N HIS A 56 -0.03 -16.70 7.44
CA HIS A 56 1.10 -16.60 8.36
C HIS A 56 2.35 -17.36 7.88
N GLY A 57 2.21 -18.32 6.97
CA GLY A 57 3.33 -18.97 6.29
C GLY A 57 4.18 -17.99 5.47
N LEU A 58 3.60 -16.86 5.05
CA LEU A 58 4.30 -15.79 4.34
C LEU A 58 5.23 -14.99 5.25
N TYR A 59 5.02 -14.99 6.58
CA TYR A 59 5.80 -14.20 7.54
C TYR A 59 7.29 -14.58 7.64
N LYS A 60 7.66 -15.76 7.13
CA LYS A 60 9.07 -16.15 6.96
C LYS A 60 9.80 -15.28 5.92
N ASN A 61 9.05 -14.67 4.98
CA ASN A 61 9.60 -13.83 3.92
C ASN A 61 9.72 -12.39 4.41
N LYS A 62 10.92 -11.95 4.77
CA LYS A 62 11.17 -10.59 5.22
C LYS A 62 11.24 -9.59 4.06
N GLY A 63 10.98 -8.30 4.36
CA GLY A 63 11.06 -7.22 3.37
C GLY A 63 9.75 -6.91 2.64
N PHE A 64 8.60 -7.36 3.17
CA PHE A 64 7.26 -7.11 2.65
C PHE A 64 6.37 -6.43 3.71
N SER A 65 6.89 -5.41 4.39
CA SER A 65 6.25 -4.79 5.56
C SER A 65 5.05 -3.89 5.23
N ASN A 66 4.84 -3.52 3.96
CA ASN A 66 3.61 -2.86 3.55
C ASN A 66 2.49 -3.87 3.24
N ALA A 67 2.86 -5.09 2.82
CA ALA A 67 1.92 -6.16 2.55
C ALA A 67 1.62 -7.02 3.77
N LEU A 68 2.62 -7.28 4.62
CA LEU A 68 2.52 -8.17 5.78
C LEU A 68 2.72 -7.40 7.08
N GLN A 69 1.81 -7.56 8.03
CA GLN A 69 1.93 -6.95 9.36
C GLN A 69 2.97 -7.65 10.24
N TYR A 70 3.28 -8.93 9.97
CA TYR A 70 4.13 -9.79 10.79
C TYR A 70 3.65 -9.95 12.24
N ASP A 71 2.37 -9.72 12.48
CA ASP A 71 1.71 -9.83 13.76
C ASP A 71 0.52 -10.80 13.64
N ARG A 72 0.62 -11.95 14.30
CA ARG A 72 -0.41 -13.00 14.26
C ARG A 72 -1.65 -12.65 15.08
N ASP A 73 -1.49 -11.75 16.05
CA ASP A 73 -2.53 -11.35 16.98
C ASP A 73 -3.11 -9.98 16.61
N SER A 74 -2.85 -9.52 15.37
CA SER A 74 -3.35 -8.24 14.89
C SER A 74 -4.88 -8.16 14.95
N ALA A 75 -5.39 -7.04 15.47
CA ALA A 75 -6.82 -6.74 15.42
C ALA A 75 -7.36 -6.56 13.98
N ARG A 76 -6.46 -6.47 13.00
CA ARG A 76 -6.76 -6.36 11.55
C ARG A 76 -6.01 -7.45 10.82
N PRO A 77 -6.43 -8.72 10.94
CA PRO A 77 -5.70 -9.85 10.35
C PRO A 77 -5.68 -9.76 8.81
N GLU A 78 -4.60 -10.25 8.21
CA GLU A 78 -4.59 -10.53 6.79
C GLU A 78 -5.58 -11.67 6.48
N VAL A 79 -6.42 -11.48 5.49
CA VAL A 79 -7.48 -12.42 5.09
C VAL A 79 -7.33 -12.95 3.68
N LEU A 80 -6.57 -12.25 2.84
CA LEU A 80 -6.25 -12.64 1.47
C LEU A 80 -4.82 -12.23 1.15
N ALA A 81 -4.12 -13.01 0.34
CA ALA A 81 -2.84 -12.63 -0.23
C ALA A 81 -2.76 -13.00 -1.71
N ALA A 82 -2.09 -12.14 -2.49
CA ALA A 82 -1.61 -12.46 -3.82
C ALA A 82 -0.08 -12.45 -3.81
N VAL A 83 0.52 -13.48 -4.37
CA VAL A 83 1.98 -13.69 -4.35
C VAL A 83 2.47 -13.83 -5.78
N ALA A 84 3.54 -13.10 -6.12
CA ALA A 84 4.24 -13.22 -7.39
C ALA A 84 5.53 -14.00 -7.20
N TYR A 85 5.75 -14.98 -8.07
CA TYR A 85 6.94 -15.82 -8.11
C TYR A 85 7.71 -15.65 -9.41
N ASP A 86 9.02 -15.50 -9.30
CA ASP A 86 9.98 -15.77 -10.37
C ASP A 86 10.63 -17.12 -10.06
N GLN A 87 10.28 -18.13 -10.84
CA GLN A 87 10.56 -19.55 -10.52
C GLN A 87 10.02 -19.91 -9.12
N GLU A 88 10.90 -20.22 -8.16
CA GLU A 88 10.54 -20.54 -6.77
C GLU A 88 10.68 -19.33 -5.81
N GLN A 89 11.21 -18.21 -6.29
CA GLN A 89 11.46 -17.05 -5.46
C GLN A 89 10.24 -16.14 -5.37
N ILE A 90 9.81 -15.78 -4.16
CA ILE A 90 8.82 -14.71 -3.97
C ILE A 90 9.45 -13.36 -4.28
N VAL A 91 8.89 -12.68 -5.29
CA VAL A 91 9.35 -11.38 -5.77
C VAL A 91 8.37 -10.25 -5.49
N GLY A 92 7.11 -10.58 -5.18
CA GLY A 92 6.09 -9.62 -4.79
C GLY A 92 5.03 -10.26 -3.91
N ILE A 93 4.51 -9.52 -2.95
CA ILE A 93 3.37 -9.90 -2.10
C ILE A 93 2.43 -8.71 -2.02
N ALA A 94 1.14 -8.96 -2.17
CA ALA A 94 0.10 -8.05 -1.70
C ALA A 94 -0.80 -8.82 -0.73
N CYS A 95 -1.28 -8.13 0.30
CA CYS A 95 -2.25 -8.69 1.26
C CYS A 95 -3.40 -7.74 1.47
N VAL A 96 -4.51 -8.31 1.88
CA VAL A 96 -5.71 -7.59 2.31
C VAL A 96 -5.86 -7.77 3.81
N SER A 97 -5.93 -6.68 4.56
CA SER A 97 -6.24 -6.69 5.99
C SER A 97 -7.71 -6.36 6.24
N ALA A 98 -8.35 -7.11 7.13
CA ALA A 98 -9.74 -6.93 7.52
C ALA A 98 -9.88 -5.77 8.52
N ASP A 99 -9.86 -4.52 8.04
CA ASP A 99 -9.93 -3.33 8.88
C ASP A 99 -11.34 -3.07 9.43
N SER A 100 -12.37 -3.55 8.72
CA SER A 100 -13.77 -3.51 9.14
C SER A 100 -14.56 -4.65 8.49
N GLN A 101 -15.85 -4.75 8.82
CA GLN A 101 -16.74 -5.74 8.18
C GLN A 101 -17.01 -5.44 6.70
N THR A 102 -16.90 -4.19 6.27
CA THR A 102 -17.32 -3.73 4.94
C THR A 102 -16.19 -3.19 4.08
N MET A 103 -15.04 -2.85 4.68
CA MET A 103 -13.90 -2.26 3.98
C MET A 103 -12.59 -2.90 4.42
N TRP A 104 -11.80 -3.34 3.46
CA TRP A 104 -10.51 -3.99 3.69
C TRP A 104 -9.37 -3.24 2.98
N GLN A 105 -8.24 -3.06 3.66
CA GLN A 105 -7.08 -2.37 3.13
C GLN A 105 -6.20 -3.31 2.32
N ILE A 106 -5.71 -2.85 1.16
CA ILE A 106 -4.69 -3.57 0.39
C ILE A 106 -3.33 -2.92 0.62
N GLY A 107 -2.36 -3.73 1.05
CA GLY A 107 -0.95 -3.40 1.08
C GLY A 107 -0.15 -4.21 0.05
N VAL A 108 0.93 -3.65 -0.51
CA VAL A 108 1.73 -4.32 -1.53
C VAL A 108 3.21 -3.98 -1.42
N ASP A 109 4.05 -4.99 -1.61
CA ASP A 109 5.49 -4.83 -1.78
C ASP A 109 5.98 -5.66 -2.97
N VAL A 110 6.95 -5.10 -3.69
CA VAL A 110 7.70 -5.79 -4.76
C VAL A 110 9.18 -5.58 -4.52
N ARG A 111 9.97 -6.67 -4.59
CA ARG A 111 11.42 -6.60 -4.43
C ARG A 111 12.02 -5.58 -5.40
N PRO A 112 13.01 -4.76 -4.98
CA PRO A 112 13.55 -3.65 -5.77
C PRO A 112 13.94 -4.04 -7.20
N ALA A 113 14.60 -5.18 -7.38
CA ALA A 113 15.05 -5.66 -8.70
C ALA A 113 13.90 -6.00 -9.67
N TYR A 114 12.68 -6.18 -9.17
CA TYR A 114 11.50 -6.57 -9.95
C TYR A 114 10.50 -5.42 -10.15
N ARG A 115 10.80 -4.24 -9.63
CA ARG A 115 9.93 -3.06 -9.77
C ARG A 115 9.91 -2.55 -11.21
N GLY A 116 8.86 -1.82 -11.57
CA GLY A 116 8.69 -1.28 -12.91
C GLY A 116 7.99 -2.22 -13.91
N ASN A 117 7.90 -3.51 -13.63
CA ASN A 117 7.36 -4.56 -14.52
C ASN A 117 5.86 -4.84 -14.32
N GLY A 118 5.12 -3.95 -13.64
CA GLY A 118 3.67 -4.10 -13.44
C GLY A 118 3.25 -5.15 -12.40
N ILE A 119 4.19 -5.83 -11.72
CA ILE A 119 3.89 -6.89 -10.74
C ILE A 119 2.98 -6.39 -9.62
N GLY A 120 3.31 -5.24 -9.00
CA GLY A 120 2.48 -4.66 -7.94
C GLY A 120 1.07 -4.30 -8.41
N VAL A 121 0.94 -3.83 -9.64
CA VAL A 121 -0.35 -3.52 -10.27
C VAL A 121 -1.20 -4.79 -10.41
N LYS A 122 -0.61 -5.88 -10.94
CA LYS A 122 -1.30 -7.16 -11.10
C LYS A 122 -1.73 -7.74 -9.75
N LEU A 123 -0.86 -7.73 -8.73
CA LEU A 123 -1.16 -8.22 -7.38
C LEU A 123 -2.33 -7.48 -6.74
N VAL A 124 -2.32 -6.14 -6.80
CA VAL A 124 -3.40 -5.30 -6.26
C VAL A 124 -4.70 -5.55 -7.04
N ASN A 125 -4.64 -5.63 -8.37
CA ASN A 125 -5.82 -5.90 -9.20
C ASN A 125 -6.46 -7.25 -8.87
N MET A 126 -5.67 -8.32 -8.70
CA MET A 126 -6.17 -9.64 -8.32
C MET A 126 -6.92 -9.60 -6.98
N LEU A 127 -6.32 -8.98 -5.95
CA LEU A 127 -6.94 -8.85 -4.64
C LEU A 127 -8.18 -7.97 -4.67
N THR A 128 -8.19 -6.94 -5.50
CA THR A 128 -9.37 -6.06 -5.66
C THR A 128 -10.56 -6.86 -6.17
N ILE A 129 -10.37 -7.62 -7.24
CA ILE A 129 -11.44 -8.42 -7.85
C ILE A 129 -11.96 -9.48 -6.87
N GLU A 130 -11.04 -10.19 -6.19
CA GLU A 130 -11.42 -11.21 -5.21
C GLU A 130 -12.14 -10.61 -3.99
N THR A 131 -11.70 -9.45 -3.49
CA THR A 131 -12.34 -8.78 -2.36
C THR A 131 -13.75 -8.31 -2.71
N LEU A 132 -13.93 -7.73 -3.91
CA LEU A 132 -15.26 -7.34 -4.42
C LEU A 132 -16.17 -8.54 -4.60
N ALA A 133 -15.66 -9.69 -5.09
CA ALA A 133 -16.43 -10.91 -5.22
C ALA A 133 -16.93 -11.47 -3.87
N ARG A 134 -16.25 -11.13 -2.77
CA ARG A 134 -16.67 -11.44 -1.40
C ARG A 134 -17.66 -10.42 -0.81
N GLY A 135 -18.07 -9.41 -1.56
CA GLY A 135 -19.02 -8.38 -1.15
C GLY A 135 -18.39 -7.32 -0.21
N VAL A 136 -17.07 -7.20 -0.19
CA VAL A 136 -16.33 -6.22 0.62
C VAL A 136 -15.67 -5.20 -0.29
N VAL A 137 -15.63 -3.94 0.14
CA VAL A 137 -14.98 -2.85 -0.61
C VAL A 137 -13.49 -2.81 -0.27
N PRO A 138 -12.60 -3.13 -1.21
CA PRO A 138 -11.18 -2.93 -1.00
C PRO A 138 -10.83 -1.45 -1.11
N TYR A 139 -9.92 -0.97 -0.26
CA TYR A 139 -9.36 0.37 -0.41
C TYR A 139 -7.84 0.34 -0.40
N TYR A 140 -7.27 1.35 -1.03
CA TYR A 140 -5.83 1.54 -1.07
C TYR A 140 -5.47 2.89 -0.47
N THR A 141 -4.42 2.97 0.33
CA THR A 141 -3.92 4.24 0.86
C THR A 141 -2.41 4.26 0.88
N THR A 142 -1.83 5.45 0.80
CA THR A 142 -0.39 5.63 0.84
C THR A 142 -0.06 7.05 1.30
N ASP A 143 1.19 7.30 1.67
CA ASP A 143 1.67 8.67 1.89
C ASP A 143 1.59 9.48 0.59
N ILE A 144 1.19 10.74 0.69
CA ILE A 144 1.05 11.65 -0.46
C ILE A 144 2.39 11.87 -1.20
N ALA A 145 3.52 11.68 -0.54
CA ALA A 145 4.84 11.74 -1.16
C ALA A 145 5.24 10.45 -1.89
N ASN A 146 4.54 9.33 -1.64
CA ASN A 146 4.83 8.04 -2.27
C ASN A 146 4.19 7.92 -3.65
N ILE A 147 4.74 8.64 -4.62
CA ILE A 147 4.25 8.66 -6.01
C ILE A 147 4.23 7.28 -6.67
N SER A 148 5.19 6.42 -6.30
CA SER A 148 5.24 5.05 -6.85
C SER A 148 4.02 4.24 -6.43
N SER A 149 3.63 4.30 -5.17
CA SER A 149 2.47 3.62 -4.62
C SER A 149 1.15 4.19 -5.20
N GLN A 150 1.06 5.51 -5.34
CA GLN A 150 -0.10 6.16 -5.99
C GLN A 150 -0.27 5.68 -7.44
N LYS A 151 0.83 5.55 -8.20
CA LYS A 151 0.80 4.99 -9.57
C LYS A 151 0.33 3.54 -9.58
N VAL A 152 0.68 2.75 -8.59
CA VAL A 152 0.16 1.37 -8.46
C VAL A 152 -1.36 1.41 -8.28
N ALA A 153 -1.89 2.20 -7.34
CA ALA A 153 -3.33 2.32 -7.13
C ALA A 153 -4.07 2.67 -8.43
N VAL A 154 -3.70 3.77 -9.07
CA VAL A 154 -4.38 4.23 -10.30
C VAL A 154 -4.29 3.19 -11.43
N LYS A 155 -3.10 2.60 -11.66
CA LYS A 155 -2.92 1.57 -12.69
C LYS A 155 -3.66 0.27 -12.39
N SER A 156 -3.96 -0.01 -11.12
CA SER A 156 -4.74 -1.19 -10.72
C SER A 156 -6.26 -0.99 -10.88
N GLY A 157 -6.71 0.19 -11.32
CA GLY A 157 -8.12 0.52 -11.51
C GLY A 157 -8.76 1.24 -10.33
N TYR A 158 -7.97 1.98 -9.55
CA TYR A 158 -8.46 2.81 -8.44
C TYR A 158 -8.55 4.28 -8.83
N LEU A 159 -9.53 4.96 -8.25
CA LEU A 159 -9.71 6.41 -8.34
C LEU A 159 -9.45 7.06 -6.97
N PRO A 160 -8.88 8.28 -6.92
CA PRO A 160 -8.80 9.04 -5.69
C PRO A 160 -10.21 9.29 -5.12
N ALA A 161 -10.39 9.03 -3.82
CA ALA A 161 -11.68 9.18 -3.15
C ALA A 161 -11.67 10.31 -2.11
N TRP A 162 -10.71 10.27 -1.16
CA TRP A 162 -10.52 11.33 -0.17
C TRP A 162 -9.07 11.40 0.28
N THR A 163 -8.74 12.41 1.07
CA THR A 163 -7.43 12.55 1.71
C THR A 163 -7.61 12.72 3.22
N HIS A 164 -6.93 11.88 3.99
CA HIS A 164 -6.83 12.02 5.43
C HIS A 164 -5.62 12.88 5.77
N CYS A 165 -5.86 14.06 6.35
CA CYS A 165 -4.80 14.93 6.85
C CYS A 165 -4.66 14.76 8.36
N PHE A 166 -3.43 14.70 8.84
CA PHE A 166 -3.14 14.52 10.26
C PHE A 166 -1.97 15.40 10.69
N ARG A 167 -1.89 15.62 12.01
CA ARG A 167 -0.75 16.25 12.65
C ARG A 167 -0.27 15.41 13.82
N ASN A 168 1.01 15.22 13.91
CA ASN A 168 1.65 14.53 15.03
C ASN A 168 2.70 15.43 15.67
N ARG A 169 2.91 15.27 16.99
CA ARG A 169 4.07 15.87 17.65
C ARG A 169 5.31 15.06 17.30
N LEU A 170 6.40 15.75 16.98
CA LEU A 170 7.69 15.09 16.83
C LEU A 170 8.06 14.37 18.14
N PRO A 171 8.60 13.16 18.08
CA PRO A 171 9.20 12.53 19.25
C PRO A 171 10.21 13.46 19.88
N LYS A 172 10.24 13.55 21.23
CA LYS A 172 11.30 14.24 21.92
C LYS A 172 12.59 13.44 21.68
N PHE A 173 13.50 14.00 20.89
CA PHE A 173 14.85 13.47 20.83
C PHE A 173 15.50 13.76 22.19
N HIS A 174 15.66 12.74 23.02
CA HIS A 174 16.56 12.82 24.17
C HIS A 174 17.98 12.97 23.61
N LYS A 175 18.63 14.09 23.95
CA LYS A 175 20.05 14.34 23.64
C LYS A 175 20.93 13.41 24.46
#